data_1a18c9466dc155736d76cf1491b40c15
#
_entry.id   1a18c9466dc155736d76cf1491b40c15
#
_cell.length_a   1.000
_cell.length_b   1.000
_cell.length_c   1.000
_cell.angle_alpha   90.00
_cell.angle_beta   90.00
_cell.angle_gamma   90.00
#
_symmetry.space_group_name_H-M   'P 1'
#
loop_
_entity.id
_entity.type
_entity.pdbx_description
1 polymer ?
#
loop_
_entity_poly.entity_id
_entity_poly.type
_entity_poly.pdbx_seq_one_letter_code
_entity_poly.pdbx_strand_id
1 'polypeptide(L)'
;RPDAAVARALAGKEFGSGKLILVAVGKAAWSMAHAAWESLDRKPDGGIVITKHGHSEGPIGNLEVWEAGHPVPDDDTFAATSRALELTQDLKPEDRVLFLLSGGGSALFEKPIISTEELQDITRQLLACGADITEMNTIRKHLSTVKGGRFALHCAPAQVFAVVLSDIIGDPLDMIASGP
;
A
#
# COMPACT_ATOMS: atom_id res chain seq x y z
N ARG A 1 7.35 0.32 18.26
CA ARG A 1 8.16 0.85 17.16
C ARG A 1 7.89 0.01 15.92
N PRO A 2 7.82 0.59 14.72
CA PRO A 2 7.48 -0.12 13.48
C PRO A 2 8.42 -1.29 13.18
N ASP A 3 9.71 -1.10 13.35
CA ASP A 3 10.77 -2.08 13.17
C ASP A 3 10.56 -3.34 14.03
N ALA A 4 10.31 -3.16 15.33
CA ALA A 4 10.08 -4.27 16.25
C ALA A 4 8.79 -5.04 15.96
N ALA A 5 7.74 -4.34 15.50
CA ALA A 5 6.48 -4.99 15.14
C ALA A 5 6.65 -5.88 13.91
N VAL A 6 7.36 -5.40 12.88
CA VAL A 6 7.66 -6.17 11.67
C VAL A 6 8.53 -7.38 11.99
N ALA A 7 9.62 -7.20 12.75
CA ALA A 7 10.50 -8.30 13.13
C ALA A 7 9.76 -9.41 13.87
N ARG A 8 8.85 -9.07 14.79
CA ARG A 8 8.00 -10.06 15.49
C ARG A 8 7.03 -10.77 14.56
N ALA A 9 6.40 -10.02 13.65
CA ALA A 9 5.43 -10.60 12.72
C ALA A 9 6.08 -11.57 11.72
N LEU A 10 7.33 -11.34 11.35
CA LEU A 10 8.07 -12.16 10.39
C LEU A 10 8.87 -13.28 11.04
N ALA A 11 9.03 -13.30 12.36
CA ALA A 11 9.79 -14.33 13.07
C ALA A 11 9.26 -15.73 12.75
N GLY A 12 10.10 -16.61 12.20
CA GLY A 12 9.76 -17.97 11.81
C GLY A 12 8.80 -18.10 10.63
N LYS A 13 8.51 -17.01 9.92
CA LYS A 13 7.70 -17.03 8.69
C LYS A 13 8.52 -17.46 7.49
N GLU A 14 7.95 -18.40 6.73
CA GLU A 14 8.47 -18.84 5.44
C GLU A 14 7.47 -18.48 4.34
N PHE A 15 7.99 -17.98 3.22
CA PHE A 15 7.17 -17.48 2.09
C PHE A 15 7.22 -18.43 0.87
N GLY A 16 7.56 -19.70 1.10
CA GLY A 16 7.60 -20.69 0.04
C GLY A 16 8.77 -20.51 -0.93
N SER A 17 8.67 -21.15 -2.11
CA SER A 17 9.72 -21.20 -3.13
C SER A 17 9.45 -20.33 -4.36
N GLY A 18 8.24 -19.77 -4.50
CA GLY A 18 7.89 -18.84 -5.58
C GLY A 18 8.51 -17.46 -5.40
N LYS A 19 8.13 -16.52 -6.23
CA LYS A 19 8.54 -15.11 -6.07
C LYS A 19 8.04 -14.55 -4.74
N LEU A 20 8.87 -13.74 -4.11
CA LEU A 20 8.49 -12.92 -2.96
C LEU A 20 8.60 -11.44 -3.35
N ILE A 21 7.47 -10.75 -3.44
CA ILE A 21 7.41 -9.33 -3.72
C ILE A 21 7.01 -8.58 -2.44
N LEU A 22 7.79 -7.58 -2.07
CA LEU A 22 7.49 -6.73 -0.92
C LEU A 22 6.86 -5.43 -1.39
N VAL A 23 5.71 -5.08 -0.81
CA VAL A 23 5.05 -3.78 -1.02
C VAL A 23 4.84 -3.13 0.34
N ALA A 24 5.48 -2.01 0.57
CA ALA A 24 5.35 -1.26 1.82
C ALA A 24 4.76 0.11 1.55
N VAL A 25 3.72 0.48 2.29
CA VAL A 25 2.97 1.73 2.09
C VAL A 25 2.69 2.42 3.41
N GLY A 26 2.87 3.72 3.44
CA GLY A 26 2.52 4.55 4.59
C GLY A 26 3.68 5.40 5.11
N LYS A 27 3.40 6.22 6.12
CA LYS A 27 4.41 7.12 6.71
C LYS A 27 5.60 6.39 7.34
N ALA A 28 5.38 5.16 7.82
CA ALA A 28 6.42 4.30 8.38
C ALA A 28 6.89 3.20 7.40
N ALA A 29 6.51 3.28 6.12
CA ALA A 29 6.81 2.25 5.14
C ALA A 29 8.31 1.99 4.99
N TRP A 30 9.12 3.04 5.02
CA TRP A 30 10.57 2.88 4.90
C TRP A 30 11.15 2.05 6.05
N SER A 31 10.86 2.43 7.30
CA SER A 31 11.37 1.69 8.47
C SER A 31 10.79 0.28 8.59
N MET A 32 9.54 0.05 8.18
CA MET A 32 8.95 -1.28 8.11
C MET A 32 9.62 -2.16 7.05
N ALA A 33 9.85 -1.62 5.87
CA ALA A 33 10.53 -2.34 4.78
C ALA A 33 11.99 -2.64 5.11
N HIS A 34 12.71 -1.69 5.72
CA HIS A 34 14.08 -1.92 6.19
C HIS A 34 14.14 -3.04 7.23
N ALA A 35 13.25 -3.01 8.22
CA ALA A 35 13.17 -4.06 9.23
C ALA A 35 12.82 -5.43 8.63
N ALA A 36 11.92 -5.48 7.65
CA ALA A 36 11.60 -6.71 6.92
C ALA A 36 12.81 -7.22 6.15
N TRP A 37 13.51 -6.34 5.45
CA TRP A 37 14.73 -6.68 4.73
C TRP A 37 15.79 -7.31 5.62
N GLU A 38 16.03 -6.73 6.80
CA GLU A 38 16.99 -7.25 7.77
C GLU A 38 16.53 -8.58 8.39
N SER A 39 15.24 -8.76 8.63
CA SER A 39 14.68 -9.91 9.34
C SER A 39 14.49 -11.15 8.47
N LEU A 40 14.37 -10.99 7.15
CA LEU A 40 14.13 -12.10 6.23
C LEU A 40 15.45 -12.79 5.85
N ASP A 41 15.52 -14.10 6.06
CA ASP A 41 16.66 -14.93 5.62
C ASP A 41 16.75 -14.93 4.08
N ARG A 42 15.63 -15.20 3.43
CA ARG A 42 15.48 -15.07 1.99
C ARG A 42 14.98 -13.67 1.65
N LYS A 43 15.79 -12.90 0.95
CA LYS A 43 15.44 -11.53 0.55
C LYS A 43 14.35 -11.54 -0.53
N PRO A 44 13.48 -10.51 -0.58
CA PRO A 44 12.51 -10.36 -1.66
C PRO A 44 13.19 -10.34 -3.04
N ASP A 45 12.51 -10.92 -4.03
CA ASP A 45 12.95 -10.89 -5.44
C ASP A 45 12.80 -9.49 -6.05
N GLY A 46 11.93 -8.68 -5.49
CA GLY A 46 11.70 -7.30 -5.85
C GLY A 46 10.68 -6.67 -4.92
N GLY A 47 10.40 -5.42 -5.14
CA GLY A 47 9.39 -4.73 -4.36
C GLY A 47 9.48 -3.22 -4.43
N ILE A 48 8.57 -2.58 -3.74
CA ILE A 48 8.43 -1.13 -3.70
C ILE A 48 8.07 -0.63 -2.31
N VAL A 49 8.64 0.49 -1.96
CA VAL A 49 8.33 1.24 -0.73
C VAL A 49 7.74 2.58 -1.17
N ILE A 50 6.53 2.88 -0.72
CA ILE A 50 5.85 4.15 -1.00
C ILE A 50 5.65 4.87 0.33
N THR A 51 6.42 5.91 0.56
CA THR A 51 6.36 6.70 1.78
C THR A 51 6.07 8.17 1.47
N LYS A 52 5.81 8.96 2.49
CA LYS A 52 5.57 10.40 2.35
C LYS A 52 6.85 11.12 1.94
N HIS A 53 6.72 12.19 1.16
CA HIS A 53 7.83 13.09 0.83
C HIS A 53 8.66 13.46 2.07
N GLY A 54 9.98 13.32 1.99
CA GLY A 54 10.92 13.58 3.08
C GLY A 54 11.00 12.49 4.16
N HIS A 55 10.40 11.32 3.94
CA HIS A 55 10.42 10.19 4.89
C HIS A 55 11.28 9.01 4.43
N SER A 56 11.90 9.09 3.28
CA SER A 56 12.90 8.11 2.85
C SER A 56 14.23 8.35 3.57
N GLU A 57 14.86 7.27 3.99
CA GLU A 57 16.20 7.31 4.61
C GLU A 57 17.25 6.64 3.70
N GLY A 58 16.94 6.47 2.41
CA GLY A 58 17.85 5.93 1.41
C GLY A 58 17.43 4.57 0.82
N PRO A 59 18.32 3.91 0.09
CA PRO A 59 18.02 2.64 -0.57
C PRO A 59 17.89 1.48 0.41
N ILE A 60 17.08 0.48 0.05
CA ILE A 60 16.91 -0.77 0.79
C ILE A 60 17.11 -1.94 -0.20
N GLY A 61 18.30 -2.52 -0.22
CA GLY A 61 18.60 -3.65 -1.11
C GLY A 61 18.18 -3.43 -2.55
N ASN A 62 17.36 -4.34 -3.11
CA ASN A 62 16.80 -4.25 -4.46
C ASN A 62 15.39 -3.65 -4.51
N LEU A 63 14.90 -3.11 -3.39
CA LEU A 63 13.58 -2.48 -3.34
C LEU A 63 13.62 -1.09 -3.97
N GLU A 64 12.60 -0.75 -4.75
CA GLU A 64 12.41 0.62 -5.23
C GLU A 64 11.83 1.47 -4.10
N VAL A 65 12.40 2.62 -3.84
CA VAL A 65 11.92 3.55 -2.80
C VAL A 65 11.35 4.79 -3.48
N TRP A 66 10.06 5.02 -3.27
CA TRP A 66 9.32 6.14 -3.83
C TRP A 66 8.74 7.01 -2.74
N GLU A 67 8.75 8.31 -2.96
CA GLU A 67 8.08 9.29 -2.12
C GLU A 67 6.84 9.84 -2.83
N ALA A 68 5.77 10.06 -2.07
CA ALA A 68 4.47 10.43 -2.60
C ALA A 68 3.73 11.42 -1.69
N GLY A 69 2.60 11.95 -2.19
CA GLY A 69 1.82 12.98 -1.52
C GLY A 69 1.02 12.48 -0.31
N HIS A 70 1.05 13.26 0.76
CA HIS A 70 0.25 13.05 1.95
C HIS A 70 -0.01 14.40 2.64
N PRO A 71 -1.22 14.73 3.07
CA PRO A 71 -2.46 13.91 3.15
C PRO A 71 -3.25 13.79 1.85
N VAL A 72 -2.85 14.47 0.80
CA VAL A 72 -3.52 14.44 -0.51
C VAL A 72 -2.65 13.68 -1.50
N PRO A 73 -3.20 12.68 -2.24
CA PRO A 73 -2.50 12.02 -3.32
C PRO A 73 -2.04 13.01 -4.39
N ASP A 74 -0.87 12.78 -4.95
CA ASP A 74 -0.31 13.55 -6.06
C ASP A 74 0.09 12.64 -7.24
N ASP A 75 0.70 13.21 -8.26
CA ASP A 75 1.14 12.45 -9.44
C ASP A 75 2.17 11.38 -9.09
N ASP A 76 3.02 11.64 -8.10
CA ASP A 76 3.98 10.65 -7.59
C ASP A 76 3.27 9.46 -6.92
N THR A 77 2.16 9.73 -6.21
CA THR A 77 1.30 8.66 -5.66
C THR A 77 0.77 7.76 -6.77
N PHE A 78 0.25 8.34 -7.84
CA PHE A 78 -0.34 7.58 -8.94
C PHE A 78 0.73 6.78 -9.70
N ALA A 79 1.90 7.36 -9.91
CA ALA A 79 3.04 6.69 -10.55
C ALA A 79 3.58 5.54 -9.69
N ALA A 80 3.79 5.76 -8.40
CA ALA A 80 4.27 4.73 -7.47
C ALA A 80 3.27 3.58 -7.33
N THR A 81 1.97 3.87 -7.24
CA THR A 81 0.91 2.86 -7.17
C THR A 81 0.83 2.06 -8.47
N SER A 82 0.96 2.71 -9.63
CA SER A 82 1.06 2.02 -10.92
C SER A 82 2.24 1.07 -10.95
N ARG A 83 3.39 1.49 -10.43
CA ARG A 83 4.58 0.64 -10.34
C ARG A 83 4.37 -0.55 -9.42
N ALA A 84 3.70 -0.37 -8.28
CA ALA A 84 3.34 -1.48 -7.40
C ALA A 84 2.45 -2.51 -8.11
N LEU A 85 1.47 -2.06 -8.90
CA LEU A 85 0.61 -2.93 -9.70
C LEU A 85 1.39 -3.68 -10.78
N GLU A 86 2.36 -3.06 -11.43
CA GLU A 86 3.24 -3.73 -12.41
C GLU A 86 4.08 -4.83 -11.75
N LEU A 87 4.65 -4.56 -10.57
CA LEU A 87 5.47 -5.52 -9.84
C LEU A 87 4.69 -6.73 -9.33
N THR A 88 3.38 -6.59 -9.17
CA THR A 88 2.50 -7.62 -8.62
C THR A 88 1.51 -8.18 -9.65
N GLN A 89 1.69 -7.88 -10.93
CA GLN A 89 0.89 -8.47 -12.00
C GLN A 89 1.35 -9.88 -12.36
N ASP A 90 0.43 -10.70 -12.87
CA ASP A 90 0.71 -12.03 -13.42
C ASP A 90 1.46 -12.97 -12.45
N LEU A 91 1.17 -12.84 -11.16
CA LEU A 91 1.73 -13.72 -10.13
C LEU A 91 1.08 -15.10 -10.18
N LYS A 92 1.83 -16.10 -9.72
CA LYS A 92 1.44 -17.50 -9.70
C LYS A 92 0.99 -17.92 -8.30
N PRO A 93 0.29 -19.08 -8.15
CA PRO A 93 -0.16 -19.57 -6.85
C PRO A 93 0.97 -19.78 -5.82
N GLU A 94 2.18 -20.12 -6.28
CA GLU A 94 3.37 -20.29 -5.43
C GLU A 94 4.04 -18.97 -5.03
N ASP A 95 3.68 -17.86 -5.68
CA ASP A 95 4.23 -16.55 -5.37
C ASP A 95 3.59 -15.97 -4.11
N ARG A 96 4.29 -15.06 -3.46
CA ARG A 96 3.84 -14.40 -2.23
C ARG A 96 4.06 -12.89 -2.32
N VAL A 97 3.12 -12.14 -1.77
CA VAL A 97 3.25 -10.70 -1.58
C VAL A 97 3.31 -10.42 -0.08
N LEU A 98 4.39 -9.82 0.36
CA LEU A 98 4.50 -9.27 1.71
C LEU A 98 4.06 -7.81 1.67
N PHE A 99 2.91 -7.52 2.25
CA PHE A 99 2.31 -6.19 2.26
C PHE A 99 2.45 -5.54 3.63
N LEU A 100 3.25 -4.47 3.72
CA LEU A 100 3.49 -3.73 4.95
C LEU A 100 2.74 -2.41 4.89
N LEU A 101 1.81 -2.21 5.81
CA LEU A 101 0.92 -1.06 5.80
C LEU A 101 0.99 -0.26 7.10
N SER A 102 1.13 1.05 6.98
CA SER A 102 1.09 1.98 8.11
C SER A 102 0.18 3.17 7.84
N GLY A 103 0.02 4.04 8.83
CA GLY A 103 -0.79 5.24 8.71
C GLY A 103 -0.45 6.10 7.49
N GLY A 104 -1.47 6.73 6.90
CA GLY A 104 -1.34 7.53 5.68
C GLY A 104 -1.49 6.75 4.37
N GLY A 105 -1.68 5.43 4.44
CA GLY A 105 -1.81 4.58 3.25
C GLY A 105 -2.97 4.95 2.32
N SER A 106 -4.04 5.53 2.83
CA SER A 106 -5.17 5.99 1.99
C SER A 106 -4.77 7.03 0.95
N ALA A 107 -3.85 7.93 1.30
CA ALA A 107 -3.33 8.94 0.39
C ALA A 107 -2.12 8.45 -0.41
N LEU A 108 -1.26 7.61 0.20
CA LEU A 108 0.00 7.17 -0.37
C LEU A 108 -0.14 5.99 -1.33
N PHE A 109 -1.27 5.29 -1.30
CA PHE A 109 -1.55 4.14 -2.16
C PHE A 109 -2.89 4.33 -2.85
N GLU A 110 -2.87 5.01 -3.97
CA GLU A 110 -4.06 5.35 -4.75
C GLU A 110 -3.74 5.44 -6.23
N LYS A 111 -4.62 4.85 -7.03
CA LYS A 111 -4.68 5.08 -8.47
C LYS A 111 -6.15 5.07 -8.89
N PRO A 112 -6.73 6.22 -9.25
CA PRO A 112 -8.10 6.29 -9.76
C PRO A 112 -8.26 5.53 -11.09
N ILE A 113 -9.44 4.97 -11.30
CA ILE A 113 -9.83 4.36 -12.59
C ILE A 113 -10.27 5.39 -13.63
N ILE A 114 -10.44 6.63 -13.22
CA ILE A 114 -10.86 7.78 -14.04
C ILE A 114 -9.75 8.83 -14.04
N SER A 115 -9.86 9.82 -14.91
CA SER A 115 -8.89 10.92 -14.97
C SER A 115 -8.93 11.80 -13.71
N THR A 116 -7.85 12.56 -13.49
CA THR A 116 -7.77 13.51 -12.37
C THR A 116 -8.87 14.56 -12.45
N GLU A 117 -9.16 15.05 -13.66
CA GLU A 117 -10.20 16.04 -13.92
C GLU A 117 -11.59 15.51 -13.58
N GLU A 118 -11.89 14.28 -14.01
CA GLU A 118 -13.16 13.62 -13.69
C GLU A 118 -13.31 13.38 -12.18
N LEU A 119 -12.24 12.96 -11.50
CA LEU A 119 -12.25 12.76 -10.05
C LEU A 119 -12.47 14.07 -9.30
N GLN A 120 -11.85 15.16 -9.74
CA GLN A 120 -12.06 16.49 -9.17
C GLN A 120 -13.48 16.99 -9.39
N ASP A 121 -14.05 16.75 -10.56
CA ASP A 121 -15.41 17.14 -10.88
C ASP A 121 -16.43 16.38 -10.03
N ILE A 122 -16.30 15.06 -9.92
CA ILE A 122 -17.15 14.24 -9.04
C ILE A 122 -17.04 14.71 -7.58
N THR A 123 -15.83 14.99 -7.12
CA THR A 123 -15.61 15.51 -5.76
C THR A 123 -16.34 16.83 -5.52
N ARG A 124 -16.27 17.77 -6.47
CA ARG A 124 -17.00 19.04 -6.40
C ARG A 124 -18.50 18.84 -6.37
N GLN A 125 -19.02 17.96 -7.22
CA GLN A 125 -20.47 17.67 -7.26
C GLN A 125 -20.95 17.06 -5.95
N LEU A 126 -20.20 16.13 -5.38
CA LEU A 126 -20.53 15.51 -4.09
C LEU A 126 -20.57 16.54 -2.95
N LEU A 127 -19.57 17.42 -2.89
CA LEU A 127 -19.56 18.52 -1.92
C LEU A 127 -20.75 19.47 -2.10
N ALA A 128 -21.08 19.81 -3.34
CA ALA A 128 -22.20 20.67 -3.66
C ALA A 128 -23.55 20.05 -3.27
N CYS A 129 -23.67 18.72 -3.34
CA CYS A 129 -24.86 17.98 -2.89
C CYS A 129 -24.92 17.74 -1.38
N GLY A 130 -23.89 18.18 -0.63
CA GLY A 130 -23.84 18.02 0.82
C GLY A 130 -23.46 16.61 1.29
N ALA A 131 -22.78 15.84 0.45
CA ALA A 131 -22.29 14.51 0.81
C ALA A 131 -21.36 14.60 2.03
N ASP A 132 -21.55 13.70 2.98
CA ASP A 132 -20.69 13.59 4.15
C ASP A 132 -19.38 12.82 3.81
N ILE A 133 -18.46 12.80 4.76
CA ILE A 133 -17.16 12.18 4.58
C ILE A 133 -17.26 10.67 4.32
N THR A 134 -18.26 10.01 4.91
CA THR A 134 -18.47 8.56 4.73
C THR A 134 -18.94 8.25 3.32
N GLU A 135 -19.90 9.04 2.82
CA GLU A 135 -20.41 8.93 1.45
C GLU A 135 -19.31 9.22 0.43
N MET A 136 -18.51 10.28 0.65
CA MET A 136 -17.38 10.61 -0.20
C MET A 136 -16.33 9.49 -0.25
N ASN A 137 -15.98 8.92 0.90
CA ASN A 137 -15.01 7.83 0.97
C ASN A 137 -15.54 6.55 0.30
N THR A 138 -16.84 6.26 0.43
CA THR A 138 -17.48 5.12 -0.25
C THR A 138 -17.34 5.25 -1.76
N ILE A 139 -17.65 6.42 -2.32
CA ILE A 139 -17.54 6.67 -3.76
C ILE A 139 -16.07 6.61 -4.21
N ARG A 140 -15.16 7.22 -3.45
CA ARG A 140 -13.72 7.16 -3.75
C ARG A 140 -13.18 5.73 -3.78
N LYS A 141 -13.62 4.85 -2.87
CA LYS A 141 -13.27 3.42 -2.91
C LYS A 141 -13.71 2.76 -4.22
N HIS A 142 -14.90 3.07 -4.69
CA HIS A 142 -15.41 2.53 -5.96
C HIS A 142 -14.63 3.03 -7.20
N LEU A 143 -14.04 4.20 -7.12
CA LEU A 143 -13.26 4.81 -8.19
C LEU A 143 -11.75 4.50 -8.10
N SER A 144 -11.33 3.66 -7.18
CA SER A 144 -9.93 3.27 -6.97
C SER A 144 -9.62 1.91 -7.60
N THR A 145 -8.41 1.76 -8.14
CA THR A 145 -7.90 0.47 -8.64
C THR A 145 -7.33 -0.42 -7.53
N VAL A 146 -7.08 0.11 -6.33
CA VAL A 146 -6.39 -0.61 -5.25
C VAL A 146 -7.18 -0.75 -3.96
N LYS A 147 -8.21 0.08 -3.74
CA LYS A 147 -9.01 0.07 -2.51
C LYS A 147 -10.16 -0.94 -2.56
N GLY A 148 -10.76 -1.22 -1.39
CA GLY A 148 -11.89 -2.13 -1.30
C GLY A 148 -11.55 -3.58 -1.65
N GLY A 149 -10.36 -4.03 -1.31
CA GLY A 149 -9.87 -5.38 -1.59
C GLY A 149 -9.35 -5.60 -3.02
N ARG A 150 -9.32 -4.57 -3.85
CA ARG A 150 -8.91 -4.70 -5.25
C ARG A 150 -7.44 -5.01 -5.43
N PHE A 151 -6.56 -4.51 -4.54
CA PHE A 151 -5.15 -4.85 -4.59
C PHE A 151 -4.93 -6.33 -4.29
N ALA A 152 -5.59 -6.88 -3.29
CA ALA A 152 -5.52 -8.31 -3.00
C ALA A 152 -6.03 -9.18 -4.17
N LEU A 153 -7.12 -8.77 -4.81
CA LEU A 153 -7.62 -9.43 -6.02
C LEU A 153 -6.64 -9.31 -7.20
N HIS A 154 -5.96 -8.18 -7.34
CA HIS A 154 -4.93 -7.97 -8.36
C HIS A 154 -3.75 -8.93 -8.16
N CYS A 155 -3.34 -9.19 -6.92
CA CYS A 155 -2.26 -10.12 -6.60
C CYS A 155 -2.64 -11.59 -6.80
N ALA A 156 -3.93 -11.91 -6.81
CA ALA A 156 -4.39 -13.30 -6.99
C ALA A 156 -3.84 -13.89 -8.30
N PRO A 157 -3.47 -15.20 -8.33
CA PRO A 157 -3.65 -16.21 -7.29
C PRO A 157 -2.54 -16.26 -6.21
N ALA A 158 -1.59 -15.34 -6.18
CA ALA A 158 -0.60 -15.27 -5.11
C ALA A 158 -1.27 -14.91 -3.77
N GLN A 159 -0.73 -15.44 -2.69
CA GLN A 159 -1.19 -15.10 -1.35
C GLN A 159 -0.53 -13.81 -0.87
N VAL A 160 -1.31 -12.94 -0.24
CA VAL A 160 -0.84 -11.70 0.38
C VAL A 160 -0.75 -11.93 1.89
N PHE A 161 0.43 -11.71 2.45
CA PHE A 161 0.65 -11.65 3.89
C PHE A 161 0.80 -10.18 4.30
N ALA A 162 -0.15 -9.68 5.06
CA ALA A 162 -0.17 -8.28 5.47
C ALA A 162 0.32 -8.11 6.91
N VAL A 163 1.21 -7.15 7.12
CA VAL A 163 1.58 -6.63 8.44
C VAL A 163 1.09 -5.19 8.52
N VAL A 164 0.14 -4.94 9.39
CA VAL A 164 -0.53 -3.65 9.51
C VAL A 164 -0.14 -3.00 10.83
N LEU A 165 0.36 -1.77 10.73
CA LEU A 165 0.64 -0.90 11.86
C LEU A 165 -0.40 0.22 11.87
N SER A 166 -1.47 0.03 12.64
CA SER A 166 -2.59 0.95 12.68
C SER A 166 -2.34 2.11 13.64
N ASP A 167 -2.79 3.28 13.24
CA ASP A 167 -2.94 4.48 14.07
C ASP A 167 -4.43 4.80 14.33
N ILE A 168 -5.35 3.89 13.96
CA ILE A 168 -6.80 4.04 14.10
C ILE A 168 -7.28 3.25 15.33
N ILE A 169 -8.07 3.88 16.19
CA ILE A 169 -8.64 3.23 17.38
C ILE A 169 -9.61 2.14 16.97
N GLY A 170 -9.41 0.90 17.52
CA GLY A 170 -10.25 -0.24 17.23
C GLY A 170 -9.83 -1.06 15.99
N ASP A 171 -8.82 -0.61 15.27
CA ASP A 171 -8.19 -1.30 14.13
C ASP A 171 -9.17 -1.89 13.08
N PRO A 172 -10.19 -1.15 12.59
CA PRO A 172 -11.08 -1.65 11.56
C PRO A 172 -10.33 -1.79 10.24
N LEU A 173 -10.12 -3.04 9.78
CA LEU A 173 -9.28 -3.35 8.61
C LEU A 173 -9.77 -2.71 7.32
N ASP A 174 -11.08 -2.53 7.17
CA ASP A 174 -11.70 -1.89 6.00
C ASP A 174 -11.46 -0.36 5.95
N MET A 175 -11.05 0.24 7.07
CA MET A 175 -10.73 1.67 7.17
C MET A 175 -9.23 1.95 7.07
N ILE A 176 -8.38 0.98 7.40
CA ILE A 176 -6.93 1.15 7.30
C ILE A 176 -6.54 1.19 5.81
N ALA A 177 -5.97 2.32 5.38
CA ALA A 177 -5.66 2.61 3.97
C ALA A 177 -6.84 2.38 3.01
N SER A 178 -8.07 2.45 3.51
CA SER A 178 -9.32 2.16 2.80
C SER A 178 -9.43 0.72 2.29
N GLY A 179 -8.78 -0.24 2.97
CA GLY A 179 -8.88 -1.68 2.71
C GLY A 179 -8.34 -2.11 1.34
N PRO A 180 -7.04 -1.97 1.06
CA PRO A 180 -6.45 -2.41 -0.21
C PRO A 180 -6.51 -3.93 -0.42
#